data_1c1356541d476c8dea66edb91b224ac6
#
_entry.id   1c1356541d476c8dea66edb91b224ac6
#
_cell.length_a   1.000
_cell.length_b   1.000
_cell.length_c   1.000
_cell.angle_alpha   90.00
_cell.angle_beta   90.00
_cell.angle_gamma   90.00
#
_symmetry.space_group_name_H-M   'P 1'
#
loop_
_entity.id
_entity.type
_entity.pdbx_description
1 polymer ?
#
loop_
_entity_poly.entity_id
_entity_poly.type
_entity_poly.pdbx_seq_one_letter_code
_entity_poly.pdbx_strand_id
1 'polypeptide(L)'
;MTHSNTHPSCAAILSALLILGAGCGVTTPRSTSVSIDMSAATFARDSTTLAAVIPLVLHNHDSVTVYVPGCGPNPVLTLQQWTATGWQDRTSIIGCIYNPAPIALMSGAILADTQRCALVGTFRFTVSYGLSASQPLNVVTWGSVFTVQ
;
A
#
# COMPACT_ATOMS: atom_id res chain seq x y z
N MET A 1 -40.64 -43.91 -67.85
CA MET A 1 -40.59 -42.59 -67.26
C MET A 1 -40.60 -42.76 -65.77
N THR A 2 -39.43 -42.83 -65.17
CA THR A 2 -39.23 -43.08 -63.73
C THR A 2 -38.53 -41.88 -63.18
N HIS A 3 -39.23 -41.16 -62.30
CA HIS A 3 -38.65 -40.08 -61.51
C HIS A 3 -38.03 -40.65 -60.24
N SER A 4 -36.75 -40.48 -60.14
CA SER A 4 -35.97 -40.78 -58.91
C SER A 4 -35.85 -39.51 -58.08
N ASN A 5 -36.45 -39.48 -56.88
CA ASN A 5 -36.30 -38.42 -55.91
C ASN A 5 -35.14 -38.78 -54.99
N THR A 6 -34.07 -38.02 -55.07
CA THR A 6 -32.96 -38.06 -54.15
C THR A 6 -33.13 -36.94 -53.13
N HIS A 7 -33.32 -37.34 -51.83
CA HIS A 7 -33.30 -36.42 -50.70
C HIS A 7 -31.84 -36.10 -50.29
N PRO A 8 -31.49 -34.85 -50.07
CA PRO A 8 -30.22 -34.52 -49.48
C PRO A 8 -30.29 -34.66 -47.94
N SER A 9 -29.40 -35.44 -47.41
CA SER A 9 -29.15 -35.60 -45.98
C SER A 9 -28.56 -34.30 -45.43
N CYS A 10 -29.25 -33.67 -44.46
CA CYS A 10 -28.68 -32.61 -43.64
C CYS A 10 -27.68 -33.21 -42.66
N ALA A 11 -26.40 -33.04 -42.95
CA ALA A 11 -25.35 -33.28 -41.99
C ALA A 11 -25.32 -32.12 -41.00
N ALA A 12 -25.74 -32.36 -39.78
CA ALA A 12 -25.60 -31.44 -38.64
C ALA A 12 -24.14 -31.34 -38.23
N ILE A 13 -23.51 -30.20 -38.57
CA ILE A 13 -22.17 -29.86 -38.06
C ILE A 13 -22.35 -29.29 -36.67
N LEU A 14 -22.03 -30.12 -35.67
CA LEU A 14 -21.93 -29.71 -34.28
C LEU A 14 -20.62 -28.92 -34.10
N SER A 15 -20.69 -27.60 -34.23
CA SER A 15 -19.57 -26.72 -33.87
C SER A 15 -19.46 -26.64 -32.35
N ALA A 16 -18.53 -27.38 -31.80
CA ALA A 16 -18.13 -27.25 -30.39
C ALA A 16 -17.41 -25.90 -30.21
N LEU A 17 -18.13 -24.94 -29.65
CA LEU A 17 -17.57 -23.64 -29.23
C LEU A 17 -16.73 -23.86 -27.96
N LEU A 18 -15.43 -24.03 -28.11
CA LEU A 18 -14.48 -23.97 -27.01
C LEU A 18 -14.43 -22.52 -26.52
N ILE A 19 -15.20 -22.22 -25.48
CA ILE A 19 -15.06 -20.97 -24.70
C ILE A 19 -13.77 -21.11 -23.89
N LEU A 20 -12.66 -20.61 -24.44
CA LEU A 20 -11.47 -20.30 -23.67
C LEU A 20 -11.84 -19.18 -22.70
N GLY A 21 -12.25 -19.57 -21.49
CA GLY A 21 -12.40 -18.65 -20.38
C GLY A 21 -11.03 -18.06 -20.06
N ALA A 22 -10.74 -16.88 -20.64
CA ALA A 22 -9.69 -16.00 -20.13
C ALA A 22 -10.11 -15.64 -18.71
N GLY A 23 -9.62 -16.41 -17.75
CA GLY A 23 -9.71 -16.09 -16.33
C GLY A 23 -8.99 -14.76 -16.16
N CYS A 24 -9.73 -13.64 -16.16
CA CYS A 24 -9.26 -12.41 -15.55
C CYS A 24 -8.99 -12.78 -14.09
N GLY A 25 -7.72 -13.05 -13.79
CA GLY A 25 -7.26 -13.17 -12.43
C GLY A 25 -7.61 -11.85 -11.74
N VAL A 26 -8.69 -11.86 -10.98
CA VAL A 26 -8.98 -10.79 -10.03
C VAL A 26 -7.81 -10.85 -9.06
N THR A 27 -6.79 -10.03 -9.28
CA THR A 27 -5.78 -9.76 -8.27
C THR A 27 -6.54 -9.10 -7.14
N THR A 28 -6.99 -9.90 -6.18
CA THR A 28 -7.42 -9.40 -4.88
C THR A 28 -6.32 -8.47 -4.41
N PRO A 29 -6.63 -7.20 -4.06
CA PRO A 29 -5.63 -6.32 -3.49
C PRO A 29 -5.02 -7.08 -2.31
N ARG A 30 -3.71 -7.32 -2.40
CA ARG A 30 -2.96 -8.02 -1.36
C ARG A 30 -3.21 -7.22 -0.10
N SER A 31 -3.92 -7.79 0.87
CA SER A 31 -4.06 -7.20 2.20
C SER A 31 -2.65 -6.80 2.63
N THR A 32 -2.41 -5.51 2.81
CA THR A 32 -1.10 -5.05 3.24
C THR A 32 -0.89 -5.59 4.64
N SER A 33 0.17 -6.37 4.81
CA SER A 33 0.48 -7.01 6.10
C SER A 33 0.83 -5.97 7.18
N VAL A 34 1.13 -4.74 6.79
CA VAL A 34 1.42 -3.60 7.69
C VAL A 34 0.42 -2.49 7.41
N SER A 35 -0.21 -1.95 8.45
CA SER A 35 -1.01 -0.72 8.39
C SER A 35 -0.26 0.45 9.05
N ILE A 36 -0.65 1.66 8.64
CA ILE A 36 -0.28 2.92 9.28
C ILE A 36 -1.58 3.58 9.71
N ASP A 37 -1.84 3.58 11.01
CA ASP A 37 -3.07 4.07 11.59
C ASP A 37 -2.81 5.40 12.30
N MET A 38 -3.66 6.41 12.08
CA MET A 38 -3.54 7.73 12.69
C MET A 38 -4.72 7.99 13.63
N SER A 39 -4.47 8.78 14.67
CA SER A 39 -5.48 9.11 15.68
C SER A 39 -6.59 10.03 15.18
N ALA A 40 -6.37 10.75 14.07
CA ALA A 40 -7.34 11.66 13.48
C ALA A 40 -7.10 11.84 11.97
N ALA A 41 -8.13 12.32 11.27
CA ALA A 41 -8.05 12.68 9.86
C ALA A 41 -7.65 14.16 9.62
N THR A 42 -7.63 14.97 10.68
CA THR A 42 -7.25 16.39 10.60
C THR A 42 -6.39 16.78 11.79
N PHE A 43 -5.32 17.50 11.53
CA PHE A 43 -4.37 17.99 12.53
C PHE A 43 -4.18 19.50 12.36
N ALA A 44 -4.27 20.24 13.46
CA ALA A 44 -3.96 21.67 13.48
C ALA A 44 -2.46 21.87 13.72
N ARG A 45 -1.87 22.87 13.07
CA ARG A 45 -0.51 23.30 13.39
C ARG A 45 -0.51 24.07 14.70
N ASP A 46 0.45 23.78 15.52
CA ASP A 46 0.75 24.60 16.69
C ASP A 46 1.26 25.99 16.27
N SER A 47 0.70 27.06 16.88
CA SER A 47 1.01 28.43 16.50
C SER A 47 2.45 28.85 16.82
N THR A 48 3.11 28.17 17.75
CA THR A 48 4.47 28.48 18.18
C THR A 48 5.50 27.73 17.33
N THR A 49 5.28 26.42 17.13
CA THR A 49 6.22 25.57 16.38
C THR A 49 5.95 25.54 14.88
N LEU A 50 4.79 26.07 14.44
CA LEU A 50 4.30 26.07 13.06
C LEU A 50 4.25 24.65 12.45
N ALA A 51 4.11 23.64 13.29
CA ALA A 51 4.04 22.25 12.86
C ALA A 51 2.88 21.51 13.53
N ALA A 52 2.22 20.65 12.79
CA ALA A 52 1.28 19.68 13.34
C ALA A 52 2.03 18.49 13.93
N VAL A 53 1.56 18.00 15.06
CA VAL A 53 2.03 16.76 15.72
C VAL A 53 1.06 15.65 15.34
N ILE A 54 1.56 14.59 14.72
CA ILE A 54 0.76 13.51 14.11
C ILE A 54 1.14 12.20 14.80
N PRO A 55 0.40 11.78 15.84
CA PRO A 55 0.55 10.45 16.42
C PRO A 55 0.07 9.40 15.43
N LEU A 56 0.86 8.36 15.25
CA LEU A 56 0.54 7.24 14.39
C LEU A 56 1.01 5.92 14.98
N VAL A 57 0.50 4.84 14.42
CA VAL A 57 0.82 3.49 14.83
C VAL A 57 1.07 2.64 13.57
N LEU A 58 2.20 1.94 13.54
CA LEU A 58 2.42 0.86 12.60
C LEU A 58 1.97 -0.44 13.24
N HIS A 59 1.15 -1.21 12.55
CA HIS A 59 0.68 -2.50 13.02
C HIS A 59 1.03 -3.60 12.02
N ASN A 60 1.71 -4.65 12.47
CA ASN A 60 1.97 -5.84 11.69
C ASN A 60 0.79 -6.83 11.86
N HIS A 61 -0.05 -6.96 10.84
CA HIS A 61 -1.16 -7.91 10.81
C HIS A 61 -0.77 -9.30 10.28
N ASP A 62 0.49 -9.48 9.86
CA ASP A 62 0.95 -10.75 9.34
C ASP A 62 1.23 -11.75 10.49
N SER A 63 1.24 -13.01 10.15
CA SER A 63 1.63 -14.11 11.05
C SER A 63 3.16 -14.24 11.22
N VAL A 64 3.94 -13.47 10.46
CA VAL A 64 5.41 -13.49 10.47
C VAL A 64 5.98 -12.13 10.86
N THR A 65 7.23 -12.12 11.28
CA THR A 65 7.96 -10.87 11.51
C THR A 65 8.19 -10.13 10.19
N VAL A 66 7.90 -8.83 10.18
CA VAL A 66 8.24 -7.92 9.09
C VAL A 66 9.29 -6.92 9.55
N TYR A 67 10.01 -6.35 8.62
CA TYR A 67 11.06 -5.37 8.87
C TYR A 67 10.71 -4.06 8.18
N VAL A 68 10.80 -2.95 8.92
CA VAL A 68 10.58 -1.60 8.40
C VAL A 68 11.88 -0.78 8.53
N PRO A 69 12.11 0.23 7.67
CA PRO A 69 13.29 1.08 7.82
C PRO A 69 13.24 1.78 9.17
N GLY A 70 14.38 1.83 9.86
CA GLY A 70 14.48 2.46 11.17
C GLY A 70 15.59 3.50 11.25
N CYS A 71 15.41 4.43 12.17
CA CYS A 71 16.44 5.37 12.61
C CYS A 71 16.50 5.33 14.15
N GLY A 72 17.35 4.47 14.67
CA GLY A 72 17.29 4.08 16.08
C GLY A 72 15.95 3.38 16.37
N PRO A 73 15.20 3.78 17.40
CA PRO A 73 13.93 3.15 17.74
C PRO A 73 12.75 3.60 16.85
N ASN A 74 12.93 4.63 16.03
CA ASN A 74 11.84 5.24 15.29
C ASN A 74 11.79 4.72 13.84
N PRO A 75 10.58 4.44 13.29
CA PRO A 75 10.44 4.05 11.89
C PRO A 75 10.74 5.24 10.97
N VAL A 76 11.30 4.96 9.81
CA VAL A 76 11.48 5.95 8.74
C VAL A 76 10.28 5.87 7.81
N LEU A 77 9.46 6.91 7.82
CA LEU A 77 8.27 7.05 7.00
C LEU A 77 8.50 8.10 5.91
N THR A 78 7.90 7.89 4.75
CA THR A 78 7.84 8.91 3.70
C THR A 78 6.51 9.65 3.81
N LEU A 79 6.57 10.97 3.99
CA LEU A 79 5.41 11.86 3.90
C LEU A 79 5.14 12.19 2.43
N GLN A 80 3.93 11.94 1.96
CA GLN A 80 3.47 12.33 0.63
C GLN A 80 2.39 13.40 0.74
N GLN A 81 2.48 14.43 -0.11
CA GLN A 81 1.48 15.48 -0.24
C GLN A 81 0.70 15.30 -1.54
N TRP A 82 -0.62 15.49 -1.47
CA TRP A 82 -1.45 15.58 -2.66
C TRP A 82 -1.27 16.94 -3.33
N THR A 83 -0.96 16.94 -4.61
CA THR A 83 -0.75 18.12 -5.45
C THR A 83 -1.60 18.05 -6.72
N ALA A 84 -1.59 19.07 -7.55
CA ALA A 84 -2.26 19.04 -8.85
C ALA A 84 -1.79 17.91 -9.78
N THR A 85 -0.60 17.38 -9.57
CA THR A 85 0.00 16.28 -10.37
C THR A 85 -0.06 14.93 -9.65
N GLY A 86 -0.76 14.83 -8.51
CA GLY A 86 -0.88 13.61 -7.71
C GLY A 86 -0.03 13.62 -6.44
N TRP A 87 0.20 12.43 -5.88
CA TRP A 87 1.00 12.25 -4.67
C TRP A 87 2.47 12.51 -4.94
N GLN A 88 3.09 13.38 -4.15
CA GLN A 88 4.51 13.73 -4.22
C GLN A 88 5.17 13.56 -2.86
N ASP A 89 6.36 12.98 -2.85
CA ASP A 89 7.17 12.84 -1.65
C ASP A 89 7.57 14.22 -1.11
N ARG A 90 7.34 14.40 0.18
CA ARG A 90 7.69 15.59 0.95
C ARG A 90 8.54 15.22 2.16
N THR A 91 9.40 14.28 1.98
CA THR A 91 10.26 13.82 3.06
C THR A 91 11.06 14.99 3.58
N SER A 92 10.68 15.50 4.73
CA SER A 92 11.60 16.21 5.60
C SER A 92 12.59 15.15 6.10
N ILE A 93 13.70 14.98 5.39
CA ILE A 93 14.78 14.15 5.86
C ILE A 93 15.37 14.86 7.07
N ILE A 94 14.85 14.61 8.23
CA ILE A 94 15.69 14.63 9.41
C ILE A 94 16.63 13.46 9.16
N GLY A 95 17.82 13.76 8.63
CA GLY A 95 18.77 12.74 8.24
C GLY A 95 18.97 11.80 9.41
N CYS A 96 18.77 10.51 9.18
CA CYS A 96 19.14 9.51 10.15
C CYS A 96 20.67 9.58 10.30
N ILE A 97 21.14 10.30 11.29
CA ILE A 97 22.56 10.51 11.58
C ILE A 97 23.16 9.22 12.17
N TYR A 98 22.31 8.34 12.67
CA TYR A 98 22.67 7.06 13.26
C TYR A 98 22.42 5.94 12.24
N ASN A 99 23.28 4.93 12.28
CA ASN A 99 23.24 3.76 11.40
C ASN A 99 21.79 3.26 11.22
N PRO A 100 21.21 3.37 10.01
CA PRO A 100 19.84 2.94 9.76
C PRO A 100 19.79 1.42 9.85
N ALA A 101 19.20 0.89 10.91
CA ALA A 101 18.95 -0.53 11.06
C ALA A 101 17.44 -0.80 10.90
N PRO A 102 17.04 -1.84 10.16
CA PRO A 102 15.64 -2.21 10.08
C PRO A 102 15.08 -2.56 11.46
N ILE A 103 13.88 -2.09 11.75
CA ILE A 103 13.14 -2.43 12.97
C ILE A 103 12.32 -3.69 12.68
N ALA A 104 12.49 -4.72 13.52
CA ALA A 104 11.68 -5.92 13.45
C ALA A 104 10.33 -5.70 14.14
N LEU A 105 9.24 -5.85 13.40
CA LEU A 105 7.88 -5.89 13.91
C LEU A 105 7.42 -7.35 13.94
N MET A 106 7.36 -7.96 15.11
CA MET A 106 6.85 -9.32 15.27
C MET A 106 5.38 -9.42 14.84
N SER A 107 4.88 -10.64 14.63
CA SER A 107 3.47 -10.89 14.35
C SER A 107 2.58 -10.22 15.40
N GLY A 108 1.60 -9.43 14.96
CA GLY A 108 0.68 -8.68 15.82
C GLY A 108 1.32 -7.50 16.56
N ALA A 109 2.61 -7.22 16.35
CA ALA A 109 3.28 -6.11 17.05
C ALA A 109 2.78 -4.75 16.57
N ILE A 110 2.81 -3.80 17.51
CA ILE A 110 2.45 -2.40 17.32
C ILE A 110 3.67 -1.54 17.63
N LEU A 111 3.99 -0.61 16.73
CA LEU A 111 5.03 0.38 16.91
C LEU A 111 4.39 1.78 16.85
N ALA A 112 4.29 2.44 18.00
CA ALA A 112 3.81 3.81 18.06
C ALA A 112 4.93 4.79 17.70
N ASP A 113 4.57 5.84 16.98
CA ASP A 113 5.49 6.91 16.60
C ASP A 113 4.75 8.26 16.55
N THR A 114 5.51 9.35 16.48
CA THR A 114 4.97 10.70 16.39
C THR A 114 5.76 11.48 15.34
N GLN A 115 5.09 11.85 14.28
CA GLN A 115 5.66 12.64 13.19
C GLN A 115 5.28 14.12 13.32
N ARG A 116 6.08 14.98 12.70
CA ARG A 116 5.80 16.44 12.63
C ARG A 116 5.66 16.86 11.18
N CYS A 117 4.65 17.69 10.90
CA CYS A 117 4.42 18.25 9.57
C CYS A 117 4.23 19.76 9.66
N ALA A 118 5.15 20.53 9.07
CA ALA A 118 5.06 21.98 9.00
C ALA A 118 4.27 22.47 7.77
N LEU A 119 3.98 21.60 6.83
CA LEU A 119 3.25 21.93 5.60
C LEU A 119 1.74 21.89 5.85
N VAL A 120 1.00 22.76 5.15
CA VAL A 120 -0.47 22.73 5.10
C VAL A 120 -0.92 21.96 3.86
N GLY A 121 -2.03 21.24 3.96
CA GLY A 121 -2.60 20.50 2.83
C GLY A 121 -3.05 19.10 3.17
N THR A 122 -3.18 18.28 2.14
CA THR A 122 -3.62 16.88 2.23
C THR A 122 -2.43 15.95 2.07
N PHE A 123 -2.29 15.00 2.99
CA PHE A 123 -1.12 14.15 3.12
C PHE A 123 -1.48 12.68 3.36
N ARG A 124 -0.50 11.82 3.17
CA ARG A 124 -0.47 10.45 3.69
C ARG A 124 0.96 10.05 4.03
N PHE A 125 1.13 9.10 4.93
CA PHE A 125 2.41 8.44 5.13
C PHE A 125 2.51 7.16 4.30
N THR A 126 3.73 6.82 3.91
CA THR A 126 4.05 5.52 3.33
C THR A 126 5.23 4.92 4.08
N VAL A 127 5.28 3.59 4.12
CA VAL A 127 6.44 2.84 4.61
C VAL A 127 6.72 1.66 3.69
N SER A 128 7.98 1.42 3.40
CA SER A 128 8.43 0.20 2.75
C SER A 128 8.72 -0.85 3.82
N TYR A 129 8.39 -2.12 3.56
CA TYR A 129 8.70 -3.21 4.47
C TYR A 129 9.09 -4.48 3.72
N GLY A 130 9.65 -5.44 4.41
CA GLY A 130 10.07 -6.73 3.85
C GLY A 130 10.06 -7.83 4.90
N LEU A 131 10.32 -9.05 4.47
CA LEU A 131 10.31 -10.25 5.34
C LEU A 131 11.70 -10.58 5.91
N SER A 132 12.74 -9.81 5.57
CA SER A 132 14.10 -10.02 6.02
C SER A 132 14.82 -8.69 6.24
N ALA A 133 15.64 -8.61 7.29
CA ALA A 133 16.47 -7.45 7.57
C ALA A 133 17.59 -7.22 6.53
N SER A 134 17.99 -8.28 5.83
CA SER A 134 19.11 -8.25 4.86
C SER A 134 18.65 -8.12 3.41
N GLN A 135 17.36 -8.13 3.15
CA GLN A 135 16.80 -7.98 1.80
C GLN A 135 16.21 -6.58 1.60
N PRO A 136 16.10 -6.10 0.35
CA PRO A 136 15.44 -4.84 0.07
C PRO A 136 14.00 -4.82 0.60
N LEU A 137 13.63 -3.73 1.25
CA LEU A 137 12.27 -3.48 1.72
C LEU A 137 11.44 -3.02 0.52
N ASN A 138 10.80 -3.95 -0.18
CA ASN A 138 10.19 -3.74 -1.50
C ASN A 138 8.66 -3.75 -1.50
N VAL A 139 8.02 -4.01 -0.37
CA VAL A 139 6.57 -3.90 -0.23
C VAL A 139 6.27 -2.54 0.35
N VAL A 140 5.37 -1.78 -0.29
CA VAL A 140 4.97 -0.44 0.17
C VAL A 140 3.55 -0.50 0.68
N THR A 141 3.30 0.08 1.84
CA THR A 141 1.95 0.34 2.37
C THR A 141 1.72 1.83 2.54
N TRP A 142 0.45 2.21 2.55
CA TRP A 142 0.00 3.60 2.71
C TRP A 142 -0.90 3.71 3.92
N GLY A 143 -0.71 4.75 4.70
CA GLY A 143 -1.64 5.15 5.74
C GLY A 143 -2.87 5.85 5.15
N SER A 144 -3.87 6.07 5.99
CA SER A 144 -5.04 6.87 5.65
C SER A 144 -4.64 8.28 5.25
N VAL A 145 -5.48 8.92 4.43
CA VAL A 145 -5.28 10.33 4.06
C VAL A 145 -5.68 11.23 5.23
N PHE A 146 -4.87 12.25 5.49
CA PHE A 146 -5.13 13.26 6.51
C PHE A 146 -4.87 14.68 6.02
N THR A 147 -5.41 15.67 6.72
CA THR A 147 -5.24 17.10 6.42
C THR A 147 -4.50 17.80 7.55
N VAL A 148 -3.59 18.71 7.20
CA VAL A 148 -2.94 19.66 8.11
C VAL A 148 -3.41 21.07 7.78
N GLN A 149 -3.86 21.83 8.79
CA GLN A 149 -4.41 23.19 8.67
C GLN A 149 -3.91 24.13 9.78
#